data_4ecdf98f4beb87046d1b1b4f29135f41
#
_entry.id   4ecdf98f4beb87046d1b1b4f29135f41
#
_cell.length_a   1.000
_cell.length_b   1.000
_cell.length_c   1.000
_cell.angle_alpha   90.00
_cell.angle_beta   90.00
_cell.angle_gamma   90.00
#
_symmetry.space_group_name_H-M   'P 1'
#
loop_
_entity.id
_entity.type
_entity.pdbx_description
1 polymer ?
#
loop_
_entity_poly.entity_id
_entity_poly.type
_entity_poly.pdbx_seq_one_letter_code
_entity_poly.pdbx_strand_id
1 'polypeptide(L)'
;MDAALLHSLLEANCSLALAEELLLDGWGPPLDPEGPYSYCNTTLDQIGTCWPRSAAGALVERPCPEYFNGVKYNTTRNAYRECLENGTWASKINYSQCEPILDDKQRKYDLHYHIALVVNYLGHCVSVAALVAAFLLFLGLRSIRCLRNVIHWNLITTFILRNVMWFLLQLIDHEVHESNEVWCRCITTIFNYFVVTNFFWMFVEGCYLHTAIVMTYSTERLRKWLFLFIGWCIPFPIIVTWAIGKLYYENEQCWFGKEAGDLVDYVYQGPIILVLLINFVFLFNIVRILMTKLRASTTSETIQYRKAVKATLVLLPLLGITYMLFFINPGEDDLSQIVFIYFNSFLQSFQGFFVSVFYCFFNGEVRSAMRKRWHRWQDHHSLRVPMARAMSIPTSPTRISFHSIKQTAAV
;
A
#
# COMPACT_ATOMS: atom_id res chain seq x y z
N MET A 1 23.16 29.64 -5.30
CA MET A 1 24.30 29.74 -4.34
C MET A 1 24.70 28.31 -4.09
N ASP A 2 25.91 27.91 -4.44
CA ASP A 2 26.30 26.50 -4.39
C ASP A 2 26.23 25.96 -2.97
N ALA A 3 25.63 24.78 -2.79
CA ALA A 3 25.44 24.13 -1.48
C ALA A 3 26.79 23.95 -0.74
N ALA A 4 27.88 23.67 -1.47
CA ALA A 4 29.23 23.57 -0.94
C ALA A 4 29.75 24.90 -0.37
N LEU A 5 29.43 26.03 -1.00
CA LEU A 5 29.81 27.36 -0.51
C LEU A 5 29.00 27.74 0.74
N LEU A 6 27.72 27.40 0.80
CA LEU A 6 26.89 27.62 1.95
C LEU A 6 27.38 26.80 3.15
N HIS A 7 27.75 25.53 2.93
CA HIS A 7 28.28 24.65 3.98
C HIS A 7 29.62 25.18 4.53
N SER A 8 30.53 25.62 3.68
CA SER A 8 31.81 26.18 4.12
C SER A 8 31.66 27.50 4.90
N LEU A 9 30.68 28.33 4.53
CA LEU A 9 30.34 29.55 5.27
C LEU A 9 29.71 29.25 6.65
N LEU A 10 28.88 28.23 6.72
CA LEU A 10 28.27 27.79 7.99
C LEU A 10 29.32 27.17 8.91
N GLU A 11 30.28 26.39 8.39
CA GLU A 11 31.40 25.85 9.17
C GLU A 11 32.32 26.97 9.68
N ALA A 12 32.62 27.96 8.84
CA ALA A 12 33.43 29.11 9.24
C ALA A 12 32.70 29.96 10.33
N ASN A 13 31.38 30.14 10.20
CA ASN A 13 30.56 30.82 11.19
C ASN A 13 30.47 30.05 12.50
N CYS A 14 30.37 28.70 12.44
CA CYS A 14 30.41 27.83 13.60
C CYS A 14 31.73 27.96 14.37
N SER A 15 32.85 27.95 13.68
CA SER A 15 34.18 28.11 14.32
C SER A 15 34.39 29.48 14.91
N LEU A 16 33.87 30.56 14.29
CA LEU A 16 33.94 31.93 14.80
C LEU A 16 33.03 32.13 16.04
N ALA A 17 31.79 31.65 16.01
CA ALA A 17 30.85 31.73 17.15
C ALA A 17 31.39 30.99 18.36
N LEU A 18 32.02 29.84 18.18
CA LEU A 18 32.66 29.09 19.27
C LEU A 18 33.94 29.78 19.80
N ALA A 19 34.69 30.43 18.92
CA ALA A 19 35.83 31.23 19.37
C ALA A 19 35.41 32.45 20.17
N GLU A 20 34.29 33.07 19.85
CA GLU A 20 33.70 34.18 20.60
C GLU A 20 33.11 33.69 21.95
N GLU A 21 32.45 32.55 22.04
CA GLU A 21 32.05 31.92 23.31
C GLU A 21 33.27 31.64 24.21
N LEU A 22 34.35 31.09 23.67
CA LEU A 22 35.57 30.82 24.40
C LEU A 22 36.27 32.10 24.90
N LEU A 23 36.14 33.22 24.18
CA LEU A 23 36.64 34.54 24.61
C LEU A 23 35.78 35.21 25.66
N LEU A 24 34.45 34.97 25.64
CA LEU A 24 33.50 35.53 26.62
C LEU A 24 33.49 34.78 27.95
N ASP A 25 33.66 33.47 27.91
CA ASP A 25 33.68 32.60 29.11
C ASP A 25 35.03 32.63 29.86
N GLY A 26 36.06 33.31 29.32
CA GLY A 26 37.23 33.84 30.00
C GLY A 26 37.98 32.92 30.96
N TRP A 27 37.80 31.60 30.92
CA TRP A 27 38.58 30.64 31.71
C TRP A 27 38.21 29.19 31.38
N GLY A 28 38.68 28.69 30.22
CA GLY A 28 38.90 27.24 30.08
C GLY A 28 40.36 26.94 30.41
N PRO A 29 40.73 25.88 31.15
CA PRO A 29 42.14 25.50 31.31
C PRO A 29 42.78 25.31 29.94
N PRO A 30 44.05 25.72 29.74
CA PRO A 30 44.75 25.50 28.48
C PRO A 30 44.77 23.97 28.23
N LEU A 31 44.08 23.54 27.22
CA LEU A 31 44.12 22.15 26.73
C LEU A 31 45.55 21.94 26.19
N ASP A 32 46.39 21.28 26.96
CA ASP A 32 47.72 20.86 26.57
C ASP A 32 47.59 20.00 25.31
N PRO A 33 48.24 20.37 24.21
CA PRO A 33 48.14 19.62 22.95
C PRO A 33 48.80 18.23 22.98
N GLU A 34 49.45 17.86 24.06
CA GLU A 34 50.19 16.59 24.24
C GLU A 34 49.65 15.68 25.38
N GLY A 35 48.45 15.95 25.92
CA GLY A 35 47.85 15.07 26.94
C GLY A 35 47.27 13.80 26.36
N PRO A 36 47.20 12.67 27.11
CA PRO A 36 46.71 11.40 26.65
C PRO A 36 45.17 11.34 26.48
N TYR A 37 44.51 12.48 26.45
CA TYR A 37 43.06 12.55 26.42
C TYR A 37 42.57 12.74 24.97
N SER A 38 41.80 11.76 24.46
CA SER A 38 41.02 11.90 23.21
C SER A 38 39.97 12.98 23.37
N TYR A 39 39.74 13.79 22.34
CA TYR A 39 38.63 14.76 22.28
C TYR A 39 38.03 14.79 20.90
N CYS A 40 36.73 15.12 20.82
CA CYS A 40 36.05 15.35 19.58
C CYS A 40 36.28 16.77 19.08
N ASN A 41 36.61 16.93 17.81
CA ASN A 41 36.77 18.26 17.19
C ASN A 41 35.42 18.92 16.97
N THR A 42 35.46 20.27 16.88
CA THR A 42 34.30 21.07 16.47
C THR A 42 33.77 20.57 15.12
N THR A 43 32.47 20.36 15.05
CA THR A 43 31.80 19.89 13.82
C THR A 43 30.42 20.51 13.68
N LEU A 44 30.01 20.72 12.45
CA LEU A 44 28.64 21.08 12.07
C LEU A 44 27.90 19.80 11.62
N ASP A 45 26.69 19.61 12.09
CA ASP A 45 25.89 18.49 11.61
C ASP A 45 25.03 18.83 10.39
N GLN A 46 24.33 17.84 9.87
CA GLN A 46 23.49 17.98 8.66
C GLN A 46 22.31 18.94 8.85
N ILE A 47 21.93 19.22 10.10
CA ILE A 47 20.81 20.12 10.47
C ILE A 47 21.32 21.55 10.67
N GLY A 48 22.64 21.77 10.72
CA GLY A 48 23.26 23.07 10.93
C GLY A 48 23.53 23.38 12.40
N THR A 49 23.43 22.40 13.31
CA THR A 49 23.80 22.58 14.71
C THR A 49 25.31 22.47 14.87
N CYS A 50 25.90 23.46 15.54
CA CYS A 50 27.31 23.57 15.80
C CYS A 50 27.69 22.85 17.10
N TRP A 51 28.55 21.84 17.05
CA TRP A 51 29.04 21.07 18.19
C TRP A 51 30.45 21.50 18.56
N PRO A 52 30.67 21.99 19.77
CA PRO A 52 31.96 22.48 20.23
C PRO A 52 32.95 21.33 20.47
N ARG A 53 34.25 21.65 20.48
CA ARG A 53 35.29 20.71 20.91
C ARG A 53 35.01 20.24 22.34
N SER A 54 34.96 18.92 22.53
CA SER A 54 34.55 18.32 23.80
C SER A 54 35.40 17.11 24.16
N ALA A 55 35.56 16.88 25.47
CA ALA A 55 36.35 15.73 25.97
C ALA A 55 35.67 14.40 25.63
N ALA A 56 36.47 13.38 25.45
CA ALA A 56 35.98 12.01 25.23
C ALA A 56 35.11 11.55 26.41
N GLY A 57 34.02 10.87 26.15
CA GLY A 57 33.02 10.43 27.13
C GLY A 57 32.03 11.52 27.56
N ALA A 58 32.10 12.75 27.05
CA ALA A 58 31.21 13.83 27.43
C ALA A 58 29.93 13.83 26.62
N LEU A 59 28.77 13.98 27.26
CA LEU A 59 27.49 14.28 26.65
C LEU A 59 27.37 15.81 26.50
N VAL A 60 27.32 16.28 25.29
CA VAL A 60 27.26 17.70 24.96
C VAL A 60 25.83 18.10 24.65
N GLU A 61 25.35 19.20 25.21
CA GLU A 61 24.06 19.76 24.92
C GLU A 61 24.17 21.08 24.15
N ARG A 62 23.27 21.25 23.16
CA ARG A 62 23.16 22.50 22.40
C ARG A 62 21.68 22.85 22.24
N PRO A 63 21.35 24.16 22.19
CA PRO A 63 19.97 24.56 21.93
C PRO A 63 19.48 24.01 20.58
N CYS A 64 18.19 23.64 20.52
CA CYS A 64 17.59 23.19 19.28
C CYS A 64 17.70 24.24 18.17
N PRO A 65 17.89 23.85 16.90
CA PRO A 65 17.99 24.79 15.79
C PRO A 65 16.68 25.59 15.66
N GLU A 66 16.79 26.88 15.31
CA GLU A 66 15.61 27.74 15.19
C GLU A 66 14.73 27.32 13.99
N TYR A 67 15.35 26.92 12.90
CA TYR A 67 14.66 26.47 11.68
C TYR A 67 15.32 25.22 11.11
N PHE A 68 14.51 24.24 10.75
CA PHE A 68 14.93 23.07 10.00
C PHE A 68 13.82 22.65 9.02
N ASN A 69 14.17 22.47 7.74
CA ASN A 69 13.22 22.17 6.67
C ASN A 69 11.99 23.10 6.62
N GLY A 70 12.19 24.39 6.87
CA GLY A 70 11.11 25.39 6.85
C GLY A 70 10.20 25.39 8.08
N VAL A 71 10.48 24.54 9.06
CA VAL A 71 9.74 24.47 10.33
C VAL A 71 10.54 25.18 11.44
N LYS A 72 9.85 25.99 12.24
CA LYS A 72 10.42 26.66 13.41
C LYS A 72 10.38 25.76 14.63
N TYR A 73 11.50 25.65 15.37
CA TYR A 73 11.60 24.83 16.58
C TYR A 73 11.77 25.68 17.82
N ASN A 74 11.42 25.10 18.97
CA ASN A 74 11.59 25.72 20.26
C ASN A 74 13.08 25.69 20.71
N THR A 75 13.76 26.81 20.64
CA THR A 75 15.17 26.97 20.98
C THR A 75 15.44 26.91 22.50
N THR A 76 14.40 26.86 23.35
CA THR A 76 14.57 26.68 24.81
C THR A 76 14.82 25.24 25.21
N ARG A 77 14.64 24.28 24.28
CA ARG A 77 14.96 22.86 24.44
C ARG A 77 16.34 22.57 23.88
N ASN A 78 16.96 21.48 24.36
CA ASN A 78 18.31 21.11 23.98
C ASN A 78 18.33 19.79 23.15
N ALA A 79 19.24 19.74 22.20
CA ALA A 79 19.68 18.53 21.53
C ALA A 79 20.95 18.01 22.22
N TYR A 80 21.18 16.70 22.19
CA TYR A 80 22.28 16.03 22.87
C TYR A 80 23.10 15.19 21.89
N ARG A 81 24.45 15.28 22.02
CA ARG A 81 25.39 14.45 21.26
C ARG A 81 26.52 13.99 22.16
N GLU A 82 26.90 12.72 22.04
CA GLU A 82 27.95 12.13 22.83
C GLU A 82 29.29 12.15 22.07
N CYS A 83 30.36 12.57 22.73
CA CYS A 83 31.71 12.36 22.26
C CYS A 83 32.20 11.01 22.77
N LEU A 84 32.45 10.06 21.88
CA LEU A 84 32.88 8.71 22.23
C LEU A 84 34.30 8.70 22.81
N GLU A 85 34.65 7.67 23.58
CA GLU A 85 35.97 7.51 24.20
C GLU A 85 37.15 7.48 23.21
N ASN A 86 36.87 7.16 21.96
CA ASN A 86 37.86 7.15 20.86
C ASN A 86 38.13 8.53 20.25
N GLY A 87 37.50 9.61 20.76
CA GLY A 87 37.64 10.99 20.23
C GLY A 87 36.83 11.26 18.96
N THR A 88 35.84 10.42 18.63
CA THR A 88 34.92 10.65 17.53
C THR A 88 33.51 10.95 18.04
N TRP A 89 32.78 11.80 17.32
CA TRP A 89 31.40 12.08 17.65
C TRP A 89 30.52 10.85 17.36
N ALA A 90 29.56 10.60 18.28
CA ALA A 90 28.51 9.61 18.00
C ALA A 90 27.78 9.96 16.70
N SER A 91 27.50 8.95 15.89
CA SER A 91 26.73 9.12 14.64
C SER A 91 25.29 9.55 14.90
N LYS A 92 24.74 9.17 16.05
CA LYS A 92 23.37 9.48 16.45
C LYS A 92 23.32 10.71 17.34
N ILE A 93 22.54 11.71 16.90
CA ILE A 93 22.29 12.94 17.64
C ILE A 93 20.86 12.86 18.17
N ASN A 94 20.68 13.17 19.44
CA ASN A 94 19.38 13.11 20.07
C ASN A 94 18.67 14.48 19.99
N TYR A 95 17.74 14.60 19.03
CA TYR A 95 16.85 15.75 18.84
C TYR A 95 15.44 15.50 19.39
N SER A 96 15.21 14.42 20.15
CA SER A 96 13.88 14.03 20.63
C SER A 96 13.17 15.09 21.50
N GLN A 97 13.93 16.00 22.09
CA GLN A 97 13.38 17.09 22.90
C GLN A 97 13.12 18.37 22.09
N CYS A 98 13.51 18.43 20.82
CA CYS A 98 13.27 19.57 19.97
C CYS A 98 11.85 19.53 19.44
N GLU A 99 10.97 20.31 20.05
CA GLU A 99 9.57 20.39 19.66
C GLU A 99 9.36 21.48 18.59
N PRO A 100 8.71 21.17 17.47
CA PRO A 100 8.38 22.16 16.46
C PRO A 100 7.33 23.14 17.00
N ILE A 101 7.52 24.44 16.74
CA ILE A 101 6.52 25.47 16.99
C ILE A 101 5.60 25.48 15.77
N LEU A 102 4.51 24.71 15.84
CA LEU A 102 3.52 24.63 14.76
C LEU A 102 2.54 25.80 14.91
N ASP A 103 2.30 26.52 13.81
CA ASP A 103 1.18 27.44 13.69
C ASP A 103 -0.13 26.67 13.87
N ASP A 104 -1.20 27.33 14.33
CA ASP A 104 -2.51 26.69 14.54
C ASP A 104 -3.02 25.97 13.30
N LYS A 105 -2.69 26.47 12.12
CA LYS A 105 -2.99 25.83 10.84
C LYS A 105 -2.21 24.52 10.65
N GLN A 106 -0.90 24.53 10.89
CA GLN A 106 -0.02 23.35 10.78
C GLN A 106 -0.39 22.30 11.82
N ARG A 107 -0.70 22.70 13.06
CA ARG A 107 -1.17 21.78 14.12
C ARG A 107 -2.47 21.08 13.76
N LYS A 108 -3.40 21.80 13.11
CA LYS A 108 -4.66 21.23 12.64
C LYS A 108 -4.42 20.19 11.53
N TYR A 109 -3.55 20.48 10.56
CA TYR A 109 -3.17 19.52 9.51
C TYR A 109 -2.47 18.30 10.09
N ASP A 110 -1.56 18.47 11.04
CA ASP A 110 -0.85 17.36 11.70
C ASP A 110 -1.83 16.41 12.41
N LEU A 111 -2.80 16.93 13.16
CA LEU A 111 -3.85 16.14 13.78
C LEU A 111 -4.66 15.36 12.75
N HIS A 112 -5.08 15.98 11.64
CA HIS A 112 -5.84 15.30 10.59
C HIS A 112 -5.00 14.25 9.89
N TYR A 113 -3.71 14.50 9.69
CA TYR A 113 -2.78 13.52 9.13
C TYR A 113 -2.64 12.28 10.04
N HIS A 114 -2.47 12.47 11.34
CA HIS A 114 -2.42 11.36 12.31
C HIS A 114 -3.72 10.54 12.32
N ILE A 115 -4.88 11.18 12.28
CA ILE A 115 -6.17 10.47 12.19
C ILE A 115 -6.26 9.70 10.87
N ALA A 116 -5.87 10.29 9.76
CA ALA A 116 -5.84 9.62 8.46
C ALA A 116 -4.89 8.40 8.45
N LEU A 117 -3.76 8.49 9.16
CA LEU A 117 -2.83 7.38 9.35
C LEU A 117 -3.49 6.22 10.11
N VAL A 118 -4.22 6.51 11.20
CA VAL A 118 -4.99 5.49 11.94
C VAL A 118 -6.04 4.83 11.04
N VAL A 119 -6.76 5.62 10.23
CA VAL A 119 -7.72 5.09 9.25
C VAL A 119 -7.04 4.16 8.25
N ASN A 120 -5.85 4.54 7.77
CA ASN A 120 -5.05 3.70 6.89
C ASN A 120 -4.67 2.36 7.55
N TYR A 121 -4.14 2.37 8.77
CA TYR A 121 -3.79 1.14 9.48
C TYR A 121 -5.00 0.22 9.67
N LEU A 122 -6.12 0.76 10.15
CA LEU A 122 -7.36 -0.01 10.32
C LEU A 122 -7.85 -0.58 8.98
N GLY A 123 -7.87 0.24 7.93
CA GLY A 123 -8.29 -0.17 6.60
C GLY A 123 -7.42 -1.28 6.02
N HIS A 124 -6.11 -1.18 6.14
CA HIS A 124 -5.17 -2.22 5.70
C HIS A 124 -5.32 -3.52 6.50
N CYS A 125 -5.51 -3.45 7.83
CA CYS A 125 -5.77 -4.63 8.67
C CYS A 125 -7.06 -5.36 8.25
N VAL A 126 -8.16 -4.62 8.09
CA VAL A 126 -9.45 -5.17 7.64
C VAL A 126 -9.33 -5.76 6.24
N SER A 127 -8.63 -5.07 5.34
CA SER A 127 -8.38 -5.54 3.97
C SER A 127 -7.59 -6.83 3.95
N VAL A 128 -6.50 -6.94 4.71
CA VAL A 128 -5.69 -8.18 4.78
C VAL A 128 -6.51 -9.33 5.32
N ALA A 129 -7.27 -9.13 6.39
CA ALA A 129 -8.11 -10.18 6.96
C ALA A 129 -9.15 -10.69 5.93
N ALA A 130 -9.83 -9.80 5.23
CA ALA A 130 -10.81 -10.15 4.20
C ALA A 130 -10.15 -10.83 2.99
N LEU A 131 -8.99 -10.33 2.54
CA LEU A 131 -8.23 -10.90 1.42
C LEU A 131 -7.71 -12.30 1.72
N VAL A 132 -7.17 -12.53 2.92
CA VAL A 132 -6.70 -13.86 3.34
C VAL A 132 -7.87 -14.84 3.43
N ALA A 133 -9.01 -14.42 3.99
CA ALA A 133 -10.22 -15.25 4.01
C ALA A 133 -10.69 -15.60 2.57
N ALA A 134 -10.71 -14.63 1.66
CA ALA A 134 -11.06 -14.85 0.26
C ALA A 134 -10.06 -15.78 -0.45
N PHE A 135 -8.76 -15.61 -0.21
CA PHE A 135 -7.70 -16.47 -0.75
C PHE A 135 -7.87 -17.92 -0.31
N LEU A 136 -8.11 -18.15 0.98
CA LEU A 136 -8.34 -19.49 1.53
C LEU A 136 -9.61 -20.14 0.98
N LEU A 137 -10.68 -19.34 0.76
CA LEU A 137 -11.90 -19.83 0.11
C LEU A 137 -11.63 -20.30 -1.31
N PHE A 138 -10.93 -19.51 -2.14
CA PHE A 138 -10.56 -19.93 -3.50
C PHE A 138 -9.63 -21.14 -3.51
N LEU A 139 -8.70 -21.24 -2.56
CA LEU A 139 -7.81 -22.39 -2.42
C LEU A 139 -8.61 -23.66 -2.07
N GLY A 140 -9.56 -23.54 -1.14
CA GLY A 140 -10.41 -24.65 -0.67
C GLY A 140 -11.44 -25.12 -1.67
N LEU A 141 -11.92 -24.26 -2.56
CA LEU A 141 -12.99 -24.54 -3.51
C LEU A 141 -12.44 -24.92 -4.89
N ARG A 142 -11.80 -26.09 -5.01
CA ARG A 142 -11.21 -26.58 -6.27
C ARG A 142 -12.21 -26.72 -7.43
N SER A 143 -13.52 -26.80 -7.14
CA SER A 143 -14.59 -26.99 -8.15
C SER A 143 -14.89 -25.74 -8.99
N ILE A 144 -14.39 -24.57 -8.59
CA ILE A 144 -14.68 -23.28 -9.27
C ILE A 144 -13.46 -22.73 -10.04
N ARG A 145 -12.59 -23.58 -10.55
CA ARG A 145 -11.39 -23.17 -11.31
C ARG A 145 -11.72 -22.82 -12.76
N CYS A 146 -12.45 -21.73 -13.00
CA CYS A 146 -12.57 -21.11 -14.31
C CYS A 146 -11.52 -19.99 -14.49
N LEU A 147 -11.30 -19.55 -15.72
CA LEU A 147 -10.32 -18.51 -16.05
C LEU A 147 -10.56 -17.22 -15.23
N ARG A 148 -11.82 -16.79 -15.10
CA ARG A 148 -12.21 -15.64 -14.29
C ARG A 148 -11.73 -15.78 -12.85
N ASN A 149 -11.97 -16.91 -12.21
CA ASN A 149 -11.59 -17.11 -10.81
C ASN A 149 -10.07 -17.23 -10.63
N VAL A 150 -9.33 -17.68 -11.65
CA VAL A 150 -7.86 -17.64 -11.65
C VAL A 150 -7.36 -16.20 -11.67
N ILE A 151 -7.96 -15.31 -12.46
CA ILE A 151 -7.61 -13.89 -12.52
C ILE A 151 -7.91 -13.23 -11.17
N HIS A 152 -9.10 -13.44 -10.62
CA HIS A 152 -9.45 -12.92 -9.28
C HIS A 152 -8.51 -13.42 -8.18
N TRP A 153 -8.11 -14.68 -8.23
CA TRP A 153 -7.18 -15.24 -7.25
C TRP A 153 -5.80 -14.59 -7.31
N ASN A 154 -5.26 -14.38 -8.52
CA ASN A 154 -4.00 -13.67 -8.70
C ASN A 154 -4.12 -12.20 -8.24
N LEU A 155 -5.20 -11.52 -8.56
CA LEU A 155 -5.47 -10.17 -8.11
C LEU A 155 -5.52 -10.07 -6.58
N ILE A 156 -6.22 -10.98 -5.90
CA ILE A 156 -6.25 -11.07 -4.44
C ILE A 156 -4.85 -11.30 -3.87
N THR A 157 -4.06 -12.17 -4.52
CA THR A 157 -2.67 -12.44 -4.11
C THR A 157 -1.82 -11.18 -4.18
N THR A 158 -1.91 -10.39 -5.25
CA THR A 158 -1.16 -9.13 -5.38
C THR A 158 -1.58 -8.10 -4.33
N PHE A 159 -2.87 -8.01 -4.01
CA PHE A 159 -3.34 -7.15 -2.92
C PHE A 159 -2.79 -7.58 -1.56
N ILE A 160 -2.75 -8.88 -1.26
CA ILE A 160 -2.14 -9.40 -0.01
C ILE A 160 -0.67 -9.00 0.05
N LEU A 161 0.11 -9.29 -1.00
CA LEU A 161 1.53 -9.01 -1.05
C LEU A 161 1.82 -7.51 -0.93
N ARG A 162 1.07 -6.66 -1.63
CA ARG A 162 1.17 -5.20 -1.51
C ARG A 162 0.91 -4.72 -0.07
N ASN A 163 -0.15 -5.20 0.57
CA ASN A 163 -0.48 -4.82 1.94
C ASN A 163 0.56 -5.30 2.95
N VAL A 164 1.07 -6.54 2.80
CA VAL A 164 2.15 -7.07 3.65
C VAL A 164 3.40 -6.23 3.51
N MET A 165 3.80 -5.88 2.29
CA MET A 165 4.97 -5.03 2.06
C MET A 165 4.77 -3.61 2.60
N TRP A 166 3.54 -3.08 2.55
CA TRP A 166 3.21 -1.80 3.18
C TRP A 166 3.44 -1.83 4.69
N PHE A 167 2.99 -2.88 5.39
CA PHE A 167 3.28 -3.04 6.83
C PHE A 167 4.78 -3.16 7.11
N LEU A 168 5.52 -3.90 6.28
CA LEU A 168 6.98 -4.01 6.42
C LEU A 168 7.67 -2.67 6.26
N LEU A 169 7.25 -1.84 5.30
CA LEU A 169 7.79 -0.49 5.13
C LEU A 169 7.52 0.39 6.35
N GLN A 170 6.30 0.33 6.92
CA GLN A 170 5.97 1.09 8.12
C GLN A 170 6.80 0.69 9.35
N LEU A 171 7.17 -0.60 9.47
CA LEU A 171 8.04 -1.08 10.53
C LEU A 171 9.48 -0.58 10.36
N ILE A 172 9.96 -0.49 9.12
CA ILE A 172 11.33 -0.06 8.82
C ILE A 172 11.51 1.44 9.04
N ASP A 173 10.50 2.25 8.70
CA ASP A 173 10.53 3.71 8.87
C ASP A 173 10.77 4.11 10.33
N HIS A 174 10.38 3.26 11.30
CA HIS A 174 10.52 3.53 12.72
C HIS A 174 11.84 3.11 13.36
N GLU A 175 12.53 2.07 12.87
CA GLU A 175 13.66 1.47 13.60
C GLU A 175 14.98 1.39 12.80
N VAL A 176 14.98 1.46 11.48
CA VAL A 176 16.12 1.00 10.64
C VAL A 176 16.74 2.11 9.78
N HIS A 177 16.31 3.35 9.93
CA HIS A 177 16.79 4.46 9.11
C HIS A 177 18.33 4.66 9.13
N GLU A 178 19.03 4.14 10.12
CA GLU A 178 20.46 4.40 10.33
C GLU A 178 21.42 3.23 10.05
N SER A 179 20.98 1.97 9.94
CA SER A 179 21.96 0.86 9.92
C SER A 179 22.06 0.02 8.64
N ASN A 180 21.06 0.00 7.74
CA ASN A 180 21.10 -0.86 6.56
C ASN A 180 20.39 -0.27 5.34
N GLU A 181 21.00 0.70 4.67
CA GLU A 181 20.46 1.32 3.44
C GLU A 181 20.10 0.31 2.34
N VAL A 182 20.90 -0.72 2.15
CA VAL A 182 20.69 -1.74 1.10
C VAL A 182 19.41 -2.53 1.33
N TRP A 183 19.15 -2.94 2.57
CA TRP A 183 17.95 -3.70 2.94
C TRP A 183 16.68 -2.88 2.74
N CYS A 184 16.70 -1.62 3.17
CA CYS A 184 15.60 -0.70 2.99
C CYS A 184 15.29 -0.45 1.49
N ARG A 185 16.30 -0.22 0.66
CA ARG A 185 16.16 -0.04 -0.80
C ARG A 185 15.57 -1.29 -1.46
N CYS A 186 15.99 -2.49 -1.03
CA CYS A 186 15.42 -3.74 -1.53
C CYS A 186 13.92 -3.85 -1.22
N ILE A 187 13.50 -3.53 0.02
CA ILE A 187 12.10 -3.61 0.43
C ILE A 187 11.25 -2.59 -0.32
N THR A 188 11.74 -1.35 -0.49
CA THR A 188 11.05 -0.32 -1.28
C THR A 188 10.88 -0.77 -2.74
N THR A 189 11.91 -1.39 -3.33
CA THR A 189 11.84 -1.94 -4.69
C THR A 189 10.81 -3.05 -4.81
N ILE A 190 10.78 -3.99 -3.87
CA ILE A 190 9.81 -5.09 -3.85
C ILE A 190 8.39 -4.55 -3.63
N PHE A 191 8.21 -3.55 -2.77
CA PHE A 191 6.93 -2.89 -2.57
C PHE A 191 6.40 -2.27 -3.88
N ASN A 192 7.24 -1.47 -4.56
CA ASN A 192 6.88 -0.85 -5.82
C ASN A 192 6.59 -1.88 -6.92
N TYR A 193 7.32 -3.02 -6.94
CA TYR A 193 6.99 -4.13 -7.83
C TYR A 193 5.57 -4.67 -7.59
N PHE A 194 5.18 -4.90 -6.34
CA PHE A 194 3.82 -5.37 -6.05
C PHE A 194 2.76 -4.31 -6.30
N VAL A 195 3.08 -3.02 -6.14
CA VAL A 195 2.19 -1.92 -6.52
C VAL A 195 1.92 -1.96 -8.03
N VAL A 196 2.96 -1.98 -8.87
CA VAL A 196 2.81 -2.04 -10.33
C VAL A 196 2.09 -3.32 -10.75
N THR A 197 2.49 -4.47 -10.21
CA THR A 197 1.86 -5.77 -10.46
C THR A 197 0.35 -5.76 -10.13
N ASN A 198 -0.04 -5.11 -9.04
CA ASN A 198 -1.43 -4.98 -8.66
C ASN A 198 -2.26 -4.19 -9.71
N PHE A 199 -1.71 -3.07 -10.23
CA PHE A 199 -2.36 -2.33 -11.31
C PHE A 199 -2.43 -3.10 -12.62
N PHE A 200 -1.39 -3.86 -12.97
CA PHE A 200 -1.41 -4.72 -14.15
C PHE A 200 -2.42 -5.87 -14.02
N TRP A 201 -2.64 -6.42 -12.81
CA TRP A 201 -3.71 -7.40 -12.60
C TRP A 201 -5.10 -6.79 -12.67
N MET A 202 -5.29 -5.53 -12.23
CA MET A 202 -6.54 -4.78 -12.47
C MET A 202 -6.77 -4.56 -13.97
N PHE A 203 -5.70 -4.30 -14.73
CA PHE A 203 -5.76 -4.18 -16.18
C PHE A 203 -6.12 -5.52 -16.86
N VAL A 204 -5.52 -6.63 -16.44
CA VAL A 204 -5.87 -7.98 -16.90
C VAL A 204 -7.34 -8.28 -16.66
N GLU A 205 -7.87 -7.92 -15.51
CA GLU A 205 -9.30 -8.06 -15.19
C GLU A 205 -10.16 -7.24 -16.15
N GLY A 206 -9.79 -5.98 -16.41
CA GLY A 206 -10.45 -5.11 -17.39
C GLY A 206 -10.44 -5.72 -18.79
N CYS A 207 -9.30 -6.21 -19.26
CA CYS A 207 -9.17 -6.91 -20.53
C CYS A 207 -10.06 -8.16 -20.59
N TYR A 208 -10.07 -8.96 -19.53
CA TYR A 208 -10.90 -10.15 -19.46
C TYR A 208 -12.39 -9.82 -19.54
N LEU A 209 -12.86 -8.86 -18.73
CA LEU A 209 -14.26 -8.45 -18.73
C LEU A 209 -14.68 -7.86 -20.08
N HIS A 210 -13.86 -6.99 -20.65
CA HIS A 210 -14.12 -6.41 -21.96
C HIS A 210 -14.20 -7.47 -23.05
N THR A 211 -13.23 -8.40 -23.10
CA THR A 211 -13.23 -9.47 -24.11
C THR A 211 -14.36 -10.48 -23.91
N ALA A 212 -14.74 -10.79 -22.66
CA ALA A 212 -15.87 -11.67 -22.37
C ALA A 212 -17.22 -11.10 -22.83
N ILE A 213 -17.35 -9.76 -22.86
CA ILE A 213 -18.57 -9.08 -23.28
C ILE A 213 -18.63 -8.86 -24.80
N VAL A 214 -17.47 -8.57 -25.42
CA VAL A 214 -17.37 -8.19 -26.85
C VAL A 214 -17.07 -9.39 -27.74
N MET A 215 -16.21 -10.32 -27.29
CA MET A 215 -15.78 -11.47 -28.08
C MET A 215 -16.25 -12.79 -27.47
N THR A 216 -17.18 -13.46 -28.19
CA THR A 216 -17.75 -14.73 -27.74
C THR A 216 -16.86 -15.96 -28.03
N TYR A 217 -15.79 -15.80 -28.81
CA TYR A 217 -14.96 -16.92 -29.31
C TYR A 217 -13.47 -16.65 -29.16
N SER A 218 -12.80 -17.31 -28.20
CA SER A 218 -11.34 -17.36 -28.14
C SER A 218 -10.87 -18.50 -27.22
N THR A 219 -9.78 -19.17 -27.63
CA THR A 219 -9.17 -20.31 -26.93
C THR A 219 -8.72 -19.92 -25.50
N GLU A 220 -9.43 -20.39 -24.48
CA GLU A 220 -9.22 -20.04 -23.06
C GLU A 220 -7.80 -20.33 -22.57
N ARG A 221 -7.12 -21.33 -23.13
CA ARG A 221 -5.80 -21.78 -22.66
C ARG A 221 -4.69 -20.80 -23.02
N LEU A 222 -4.68 -20.27 -24.24
CA LEU A 222 -3.69 -19.28 -24.70
C LEU A 222 -3.86 -17.96 -23.95
N ARG A 223 -5.11 -17.58 -23.69
CA ARG A 223 -5.46 -16.38 -22.95
C ARG A 223 -4.97 -16.42 -21.52
N LYS A 224 -5.02 -17.59 -20.85
CA LYS A 224 -4.55 -17.75 -19.48
C LYS A 224 -3.05 -17.42 -19.34
N TRP A 225 -2.22 -17.97 -20.21
CA TRP A 225 -0.78 -17.74 -20.18
C TRP A 225 -0.42 -16.28 -20.50
N LEU A 226 -1.12 -15.69 -21.45
CA LEU A 226 -0.95 -14.27 -21.80
C LEU A 226 -1.28 -13.37 -20.61
N PHE A 227 -2.37 -13.62 -19.90
CA PHE A 227 -2.76 -12.84 -18.71
C PHE A 227 -1.76 -13.00 -17.56
N LEU A 228 -1.25 -14.21 -17.33
CA LEU A 228 -0.20 -14.43 -16.35
C LEU A 228 1.09 -13.67 -16.70
N PHE A 229 1.47 -13.67 -17.98
CA PHE A 229 2.62 -12.92 -18.46
C PHE A 229 2.45 -11.41 -18.29
N ILE A 230 1.30 -10.87 -18.69
CA ILE A 230 1.01 -9.44 -18.52
C ILE A 230 1.02 -9.05 -17.05
N GLY A 231 0.40 -9.85 -16.17
CA GLY A 231 0.25 -9.51 -14.76
C GLY A 231 1.54 -9.61 -13.95
N TRP A 232 2.40 -10.59 -14.22
CA TRP A 232 3.61 -10.83 -13.41
C TRP A 232 4.92 -10.44 -14.11
N CYS A 233 5.04 -10.69 -15.43
CA CYS A 233 6.32 -10.51 -16.12
C CYS A 233 6.55 -9.08 -16.62
N ILE A 234 5.52 -8.37 -17.11
CA ILE A 234 5.69 -6.99 -17.60
C ILE A 234 6.08 -6.01 -16.49
N PRO A 235 5.54 -6.06 -15.25
CA PRO A 235 5.98 -5.17 -14.18
C PRO A 235 7.46 -5.29 -13.80
N PHE A 236 8.06 -6.46 -14.00
CA PHE A 236 9.45 -6.73 -13.60
C PHE A 236 10.48 -5.81 -14.28
N PRO A 237 10.57 -5.74 -15.64
CA PRO A 237 11.52 -4.84 -16.30
C PRO A 237 11.24 -3.36 -15.98
N ILE A 238 9.99 -2.96 -15.76
CA ILE A 238 9.65 -1.58 -15.39
C ILE A 238 10.31 -1.22 -14.07
N ILE A 239 10.18 -2.07 -13.05
CA ILE A 239 10.76 -1.81 -11.74
C ILE A 239 12.27 -1.95 -11.74
N VAL A 240 12.85 -2.86 -12.51
CA VAL A 240 14.31 -2.97 -12.67
C VAL A 240 14.86 -1.68 -13.28
N THR A 241 14.22 -1.15 -14.32
CA THR A 241 14.63 0.12 -14.95
C THR A 241 14.51 1.29 -13.96
N TRP A 242 13.43 1.34 -13.19
CA TRP A 242 13.26 2.35 -12.14
C TRP A 242 14.34 2.25 -11.05
N ALA A 243 14.64 1.03 -10.56
CA ALA A 243 15.65 0.82 -9.53
C ALA A 243 17.06 1.19 -10.01
N ILE A 244 17.38 0.89 -11.26
CA ILE A 244 18.64 1.33 -11.90
C ILE A 244 18.68 2.86 -11.99
N GLY A 245 17.59 3.49 -12.40
CA GLY A 245 17.49 4.96 -12.44
C GLY A 245 17.71 5.60 -11.08
N LYS A 246 17.06 5.09 -10.02
CA LYS A 246 17.25 5.58 -8.65
C LYS A 246 18.69 5.39 -8.17
N LEU A 247 19.31 4.26 -8.49
CA LEU A 247 20.70 3.99 -8.10
C LEU A 247 21.70 4.96 -8.73
N TYR A 248 21.49 5.38 -10.00
CA TYR A 248 22.44 6.22 -10.72
C TYR A 248 22.17 7.73 -10.57
N TYR A 249 20.91 8.15 -10.44
CA TYR A 249 20.54 9.56 -10.48
C TYR A 249 20.09 10.12 -9.14
N GLU A 250 19.50 9.29 -8.26
CA GLU A 250 18.86 9.73 -7.02
C GLU A 250 19.13 8.73 -5.90
N ASN A 251 20.42 8.44 -5.65
CA ASN A 251 20.82 7.43 -4.67
C ASN A 251 20.83 8.01 -3.24
N GLU A 252 19.73 8.61 -2.83
CA GLU A 252 19.57 9.19 -1.49
C GLU A 252 18.64 8.33 -0.64
N GLN A 253 18.94 8.23 0.65
CA GLN A 253 18.15 7.54 1.67
C GLN A 253 17.69 6.12 1.24
N CYS A 254 16.50 5.73 1.66
CA CYS A 254 15.86 4.44 1.34
C CYS A 254 15.03 4.45 0.04
N TRP A 255 15.19 5.43 -0.84
CA TRP A 255 14.32 5.65 -2.01
C TRP A 255 12.83 5.81 -1.64
N PHE A 256 12.56 6.11 -0.37
CA PHE A 256 11.24 6.34 0.17
C PHE A 256 11.06 7.85 0.39
N GLY A 257 9.92 8.37 -0.07
CA GLY A 257 9.65 9.80 -0.08
C GLY A 257 9.67 10.36 -1.50
N LYS A 258 8.74 11.23 -1.79
CA LYS A 258 8.64 11.92 -3.08
C LYS A 258 9.06 13.34 -2.89
N GLU A 259 10.19 13.72 -3.44
CA GLU A 259 10.43 15.13 -3.73
C GLU A 259 9.63 15.54 -4.96
N ALA A 260 9.02 16.72 -4.92
CA ALA A 260 8.28 17.24 -6.06
C ALA A 260 9.25 17.51 -7.22
N GLY A 261 9.26 16.63 -8.23
CA GLY A 261 10.12 16.78 -9.40
C GLY A 261 10.94 15.55 -9.79
N ASP A 262 10.91 14.46 -9.03
CA ASP A 262 11.62 13.22 -9.33
C ASP A 262 11.15 12.61 -10.65
N LEU A 263 11.96 12.82 -11.70
CA LEU A 263 11.65 12.30 -13.04
C LEU A 263 11.75 10.79 -13.13
N VAL A 264 12.60 10.16 -12.29
CA VAL A 264 12.79 8.70 -12.27
C VAL A 264 11.53 7.96 -11.85
N ASP A 265 10.72 8.53 -10.98
CA ASP A 265 9.46 7.92 -10.53
C ASP A 265 8.42 7.81 -11.65
N TYR A 266 8.49 8.65 -12.68
CA TYR A 266 7.59 8.52 -13.84
C TYR A 266 7.81 7.24 -14.65
N VAL A 267 8.94 6.55 -14.49
CA VAL A 267 9.21 5.27 -15.15
C VAL A 267 8.19 4.21 -14.77
N TYR A 268 7.76 4.14 -13.50
CA TYR A 268 6.71 3.19 -13.09
C TYR A 268 5.33 3.84 -13.01
N GLN A 269 5.25 5.14 -12.72
CA GLN A 269 3.97 5.86 -12.66
C GLN A 269 3.32 6.01 -14.04
N GLY A 270 4.12 6.28 -15.09
CA GLY A 270 3.64 6.38 -16.46
C GLY A 270 2.84 5.16 -16.93
N PRO A 271 3.41 3.94 -16.87
CA PRO A 271 2.68 2.72 -17.17
C PRO A 271 1.42 2.51 -16.31
N ILE A 272 1.45 2.87 -15.01
CA ILE A 272 0.27 2.80 -14.14
C ILE A 272 -0.84 3.73 -14.64
N ILE A 273 -0.51 4.97 -14.97
CA ILE A 273 -1.47 5.95 -15.50
C ILE A 273 -2.07 5.44 -16.82
N LEU A 274 -1.22 4.90 -17.70
CA LEU A 274 -1.66 4.34 -18.97
C LEU A 274 -2.67 3.20 -18.78
N VAL A 275 -2.37 2.21 -17.92
CA VAL A 275 -3.31 1.10 -17.66
C VAL A 275 -4.60 1.58 -16.99
N LEU A 276 -4.55 2.60 -16.13
CA LEU A 276 -5.75 3.19 -15.53
C LEU A 276 -6.63 3.88 -16.57
N LEU A 277 -6.04 4.63 -17.50
CA LEU A 277 -6.77 5.27 -18.60
C LEU A 277 -7.45 4.21 -19.50
N ILE A 278 -6.74 3.13 -19.84
CA ILE A 278 -7.32 2.03 -20.62
C ILE A 278 -8.45 1.35 -19.84
N ASN A 279 -8.29 1.12 -18.54
CA ASN A 279 -9.34 0.57 -17.69
C ASN A 279 -10.57 1.47 -17.62
N PHE A 280 -10.38 2.78 -17.61
CA PHE A 280 -11.48 3.74 -17.67
C PHE A 280 -12.28 3.60 -18.99
N VAL A 281 -11.58 3.47 -20.12
CA VAL A 281 -12.22 3.22 -21.42
C VAL A 281 -12.95 1.88 -21.41
N PHE A 282 -12.37 0.83 -20.85
CA PHE A 282 -13.04 -0.46 -20.70
C PHE A 282 -14.30 -0.36 -19.84
N LEU A 283 -14.23 0.33 -18.71
CA LEU A 283 -15.39 0.56 -17.85
C LEU A 283 -16.51 1.26 -18.61
N PHE A 284 -16.20 2.34 -19.34
CA PHE A 284 -17.19 3.07 -20.14
C PHE A 284 -17.86 2.16 -21.18
N ASN A 285 -17.07 1.37 -21.92
CA ASN A 285 -17.57 0.42 -22.92
C ASN A 285 -18.45 -0.68 -22.28
N ILE A 286 -18.01 -1.25 -21.14
CA ILE A 286 -18.76 -2.29 -20.42
C ILE A 286 -20.10 -1.73 -19.95
N VAL A 287 -20.13 -0.55 -19.36
CA VAL A 287 -21.36 0.11 -18.89
C VAL A 287 -22.29 0.41 -20.06
N ARG A 288 -21.74 0.94 -21.18
CA ARG A 288 -22.51 1.20 -22.40
C ARG A 288 -23.18 -0.06 -22.94
N ILE A 289 -22.43 -1.15 -23.08
CA ILE A 289 -22.95 -2.43 -23.57
C ILE A 289 -23.98 -3.01 -22.59
N LEU A 290 -23.72 -2.91 -21.29
CA LEU A 290 -24.65 -3.36 -20.26
C LEU A 290 -25.97 -2.60 -20.32
N MET A 291 -25.94 -1.28 -20.46
CA MET A 291 -27.14 -0.45 -20.61
C MET A 291 -27.91 -0.81 -21.88
N THR A 292 -27.22 -1.04 -23.00
CA THR A 292 -27.86 -1.46 -24.26
C THR A 292 -28.58 -2.81 -24.11
N LYS A 293 -27.92 -3.79 -23.47
CA LYS A 293 -28.51 -5.11 -23.23
C LYS A 293 -29.68 -5.05 -22.25
N LEU A 294 -29.60 -4.21 -21.20
CA LEU A 294 -30.69 -4.04 -20.24
C LEU A 294 -31.89 -3.32 -20.88
N ARG A 295 -31.67 -2.37 -21.78
CA ARG A 295 -32.72 -1.64 -22.50
C ARG A 295 -33.50 -2.56 -23.45
N ALA A 296 -32.87 -3.58 -23.97
CA ALA A 296 -33.52 -4.61 -24.80
C ALA A 296 -34.39 -5.59 -23.97
N SER A 297 -34.30 -5.57 -22.64
CA SER A 297 -35.09 -6.43 -21.76
C SER A 297 -36.45 -5.79 -21.45
N THR A 298 -37.49 -6.61 -21.24
CA THR A 298 -38.87 -6.20 -20.94
C THR A 298 -39.10 -5.70 -19.49
N THR A 299 -38.02 -5.53 -18.72
CA THR A 299 -38.09 -5.07 -17.32
C THR A 299 -38.27 -3.54 -17.23
N SER A 300 -38.86 -3.02 -16.13
CA SER A 300 -39.08 -1.59 -15.95
C SER A 300 -37.75 -0.80 -15.96
N GLU A 301 -37.76 0.42 -16.52
CA GLU A 301 -36.56 1.27 -16.67
C GLU A 301 -35.84 1.52 -15.34
N THR A 302 -36.58 1.70 -14.25
CA THR A 302 -36.02 1.92 -12.90
C THR A 302 -35.17 0.73 -12.41
N ILE A 303 -35.64 -0.51 -12.69
CA ILE A 303 -34.90 -1.74 -12.29
C ILE A 303 -33.64 -1.89 -13.15
N GLN A 304 -33.72 -1.58 -14.43
CA GLN A 304 -32.56 -1.61 -15.36
C GLN A 304 -31.48 -0.63 -14.93
N TYR A 305 -31.86 0.62 -14.65
CA TYR A 305 -30.93 1.65 -14.17
C TYR A 305 -30.27 1.24 -12.85
N ARG A 306 -31.04 0.74 -11.88
CA ARG A 306 -30.52 0.26 -10.60
C ARG A 306 -29.51 -0.88 -10.74
N LYS A 307 -29.74 -1.83 -11.64
CA LYS A 307 -28.79 -2.91 -11.96
C LYS A 307 -27.49 -2.39 -12.58
N ALA A 308 -27.58 -1.43 -13.50
CA ALA A 308 -26.42 -0.84 -14.15
C ALA A 308 -25.56 -0.04 -13.16
N VAL A 309 -26.16 0.80 -12.33
CA VAL A 309 -25.47 1.56 -11.27
C VAL A 309 -24.77 0.62 -10.30
N LYS A 310 -25.45 -0.42 -9.83
CA LYS A 310 -24.85 -1.43 -8.95
C LYS A 310 -23.63 -2.10 -9.58
N ALA A 311 -23.73 -2.52 -10.86
CA ALA A 311 -22.61 -3.14 -11.57
C ALA A 311 -21.44 -2.17 -11.71
N THR A 312 -21.68 -0.90 -12.04
CA THR A 312 -20.65 0.14 -12.16
C THR A 312 -19.95 0.36 -10.82
N LEU A 313 -20.69 0.54 -9.73
CA LEU A 313 -20.11 0.73 -8.38
C LEU A 313 -19.23 -0.44 -7.93
N VAL A 314 -19.60 -1.67 -8.32
CA VAL A 314 -18.79 -2.86 -8.04
C VAL A 314 -17.52 -2.91 -8.87
N LEU A 315 -17.56 -2.45 -10.14
CA LEU A 315 -16.41 -2.45 -11.04
C LEU A 315 -15.38 -1.36 -10.74
N LEU A 316 -15.79 -0.22 -10.16
CA LEU A 316 -14.89 0.90 -9.85
C LEU A 316 -13.66 0.48 -9.02
N PRO A 317 -13.78 -0.18 -7.85
CA PRO A 317 -12.62 -0.58 -7.07
C PRO A 317 -11.80 -1.68 -7.75
N LEU A 318 -12.44 -2.57 -8.53
CA LEU A 318 -11.76 -3.66 -9.22
C LEU A 318 -10.81 -3.17 -10.31
N LEU A 319 -11.25 -2.20 -11.11
CA LEU A 319 -10.48 -1.63 -12.22
C LEU A 319 -9.50 -0.54 -11.76
N GLY A 320 -9.46 -0.23 -10.49
CA GLY A 320 -8.55 0.79 -9.94
C GLY A 320 -8.92 2.23 -10.30
N ILE A 321 -10.13 2.46 -10.83
CA ILE A 321 -10.56 3.79 -11.29
C ILE A 321 -10.57 4.82 -10.16
N THR A 322 -10.77 4.38 -8.92
CA THR A 322 -10.70 5.24 -7.72
C THR A 322 -9.35 5.93 -7.57
N TYR A 323 -8.26 5.36 -8.12
CA TYR A 323 -6.95 6.00 -8.13
C TYR A 323 -6.85 7.20 -9.06
N MET A 324 -7.73 7.33 -10.04
CA MET A 324 -7.76 8.52 -10.90
C MET A 324 -8.18 9.78 -10.13
N LEU A 325 -8.87 9.63 -9.01
CA LEU A 325 -9.22 10.74 -8.12
C LEU A 325 -7.99 11.40 -7.48
N PHE A 326 -6.84 10.72 -7.41
CA PHE A 326 -5.58 11.29 -6.92
C PHE A 326 -4.99 12.37 -7.84
N PHE A 327 -5.39 12.39 -9.10
CA PHE A 327 -4.95 13.42 -10.05
C PHE A 327 -5.80 14.70 -9.95
N ILE A 328 -6.86 14.69 -9.15
CA ILE A 328 -7.67 15.87 -8.89
C ILE A 328 -6.97 16.69 -7.81
N ASN A 329 -6.50 17.87 -8.17
CA ASN A 329 -5.97 18.81 -7.18
C ASN A 329 -7.16 19.37 -6.36
N PRO A 330 -7.18 19.22 -5.02
CA PRO A 330 -8.29 19.68 -4.18
C PRO A 330 -8.39 21.21 -4.07
N GLY A 331 -7.49 21.96 -4.71
CA GLY A 331 -7.43 23.42 -4.60
C GLY A 331 -6.70 23.89 -3.33
N GLU A 332 -6.72 25.20 -3.08
CA GLU A 332 -6.04 25.81 -1.91
C GLU A 332 -6.90 25.84 -0.64
N ASP A 333 -8.16 25.40 -0.72
CA ASP A 333 -9.08 25.40 0.43
C ASP A 333 -8.72 24.32 1.45
N ASP A 334 -8.48 24.71 2.70
CA ASP A 334 -8.12 23.82 3.79
C ASP A 334 -9.12 22.67 3.98
N LEU A 335 -10.43 22.95 3.86
CA LEU A 335 -11.47 21.94 4.01
C LEU A 335 -11.40 20.89 2.90
N SER A 336 -11.20 21.32 1.66
CA SER A 336 -11.08 20.44 0.49
C SER A 336 -9.87 19.52 0.62
N GLN A 337 -8.73 20.02 1.11
CA GLN A 337 -7.52 19.24 1.34
C GLN A 337 -7.72 18.18 2.44
N ILE A 338 -8.35 18.56 3.56
CA ILE A 338 -8.64 17.61 4.65
C ILE A 338 -9.59 16.50 4.19
N VAL A 339 -10.68 16.85 3.51
CA VAL A 339 -11.63 15.88 2.95
C VAL A 339 -10.92 14.94 1.96
N PHE A 340 -10.03 15.48 1.12
CA PHE A 340 -9.27 14.71 0.15
C PHE A 340 -8.31 13.71 0.84
N ILE A 341 -7.61 14.10 1.90
CA ILE A 341 -6.74 13.23 2.69
C ILE A 341 -7.54 12.04 3.26
N TYR A 342 -8.67 12.31 3.93
CA TYR A 342 -9.49 11.23 4.50
C TYR A 342 -10.08 10.30 3.45
N PHE A 343 -10.61 10.88 2.38
CA PHE A 343 -11.22 10.13 1.28
C PHE A 343 -10.21 9.21 0.61
N ASN A 344 -9.01 9.72 0.33
CA ASN A 344 -7.94 8.93 -0.25
C ASN A 344 -7.46 7.83 0.69
N SER A 345 -7.23 8.16 1.96
CA SER A 345 -6.82 7.19 2.97
C SER A 345 -7.84 6.05 3.10
N PHE A 346 -9.13 6.37 3.11
CA PHE A 346 -10.20 5.38 3.15
C PHE A 346 -10.23 4.52 1.88
N LEU A 347 -10.25 5.13 0.70
CA LEU A 347 -10.35 4.39 -0.56
C LEU A 347 -9.16 3.45 -0.78
N GLN A 348 -7.94 3.90 -0.50
CA GLN A 348 -6.73 3.07 -0.68
C GLN A 348 -6.69 1.90 0.29
N SER A 349 -6.93 2.16 1.57
CA SER A 349 -6.77 1.15 2.61
C SER A 349 -7.87 0.09 2.58
N PHE A 350 -9.12 0.49 2.27
CA PHE A 350 -10.27 -0.43 2.20
C PHE A 350 -10.48 -1.07 0.82
N GLN A 351 -9.70 -0.72 -0.22
CA GLN A 351 -9.88 -1.30 -1.55
C GLN A 351 -9.82 -2.83 -1.54
N GLY A 352 -8.86 -3.43 -0.83
CA GLY A 352 -8.74 -4.88 -0.71
C GLY A 352 -9.96 -5.52 -0.07
N PHE A 353 -10.54 -4.88 0.94
CA PHE A 353 -11.80 -5.31 1.55
C PHE A 353 -12.95 -5.31 0.54
N PHE A 354 -13.16 -4.22 -0.18
CA PHE A 354 -14.23 -4.13 -1.18
C PHE A 354 -14.06 -5.17 -2.30
N VAL A 355 -12.84 -5.37 -2.79
CA VAL A 355 -12.54 -6.41 -3.79
C VAL A 355 -12.90 -7.80 -3.24
N SER A 356 -12.50 -8.12 -2.01
CA SER A 356 -12.83 -9.41 -1.38
C SER A 356 -14.33 -9.62 -1.23
N VAL A 357 -15.05 -8.60 -0.76
CA VAL A 357 -16.50 -8.67 -0.51
C VAL A 357 -17.25 -8.88 -1.82
N PHE A 358 -16.97 -8.07 -2.84
CA PHE A 358 -17.75 -8.11 -4.08
C PHE A 358 -17.42 -9.33 -4.95
N TYR A 359 -16.16 -9.73 -5.02
CA TYR A 359 -15.72 -10.76 -5.95
C TYR A 359 -15.57 -12.15 -5.35
N CYS A 360 -15.49 -12.27 -4.03
CA CYS A 360 -15.48 -13.55 -3.33
C CYS A 360 -16.77 -13.78 -2.53
N PHE A 361 -17.05 -12.97 -1.52
CA PHE A 361 -18.15 -13.25 -0.59
C PHE A 361 -19.53 -13.07 -1.21
N PHE A 362 -19.72 -12.10 -2.10
CA PHE A 362 -20.98 -11.88 -2.82
C PHE A 362 -21.07 -12.61 -4.16
N ASN A 363 -20.01 -13.31 -4.56
CA ASN A 363 -20.04 -14.09 -5.80
C ASN A 363 -20.99 -15.29 -5.65
N GLY A 364 -21.99 -15.39 -6.54
CA GLY A 364 -23.00 -16.45 -6.50
C GLY A 364 -22.43 -17.85 -6.66
N GLU A 365 -21.35 -18.02 -7.46
CA GLU A 365 -20.68 -19.31 -7.66
C GLU A 365 -19.95 -19.75 -6.39
N VAL A 366 -19.23 -18.83 -5.74
CA VAL A 366 -18.52 -19.09 -4.48
C VAL A 366 -19.52 -19.47 -3.40
N ARG A 367 -20.60 -18.70 -3.26
CA ARG A 367 -21.67 -18.98 -2.29
C ARG A 367 -22.34 -20.33 -2.53
N SER A 368 -22.64 -20.67 -3.79
CA SER A 368 -23.21 -21.95 -4.16
C SER A 368 -22.27 -23.11 -3.84
N ALA A 369 -20.99 -22.98 -4.18
CA ALA A 369 -19.97 -23.98 -3.89
C ALA A 369 -19.73 -24.18 -2.38
N MET A 370 -19.74 -23.08 -1.59
CA MET A 370 -19.69 -23.14 -0.14
C MET A 370 -20.89 -23.89 0.44
N ARG A 371 -22.11 -23.55 -0.02
CA ARG A 371 -23.34 -24.21 0.43
C ARG A 371 -23.30 -25.72 0.13
N LYS A 372 -22.88 -26.11 -1.08
CA LYS A 372 -22.74 -27.53 -1.46
C LYS A 372 -21.69 -28.26 -0.60
N ARG A 373 -20.60 -27.58 -0.21
CA ARG A 373 -19.57 -28.16 0.66
C ARG A 373 -20.08 -28.27 2.10
N TRP A 374 -20.82 -27.28 2.59
CA TRP A 374 -21.45 -27.29 3.91
C TRP A 374 -22.46 -28.42 4.05
N HIS A 375 -23.34 -28.63 3.08
CA HIS A 375 -24.28 -29.74 3.10
C HIS A 375 -23.57 -31.08 3.11
N ARG A 376 -22.57 -31.28 2.29
CA ARG A 376 -21.75 -32.52 2.32
C ARG A 376 -21.09 -32.74 3.66
N TRP A 377 -20.60 -31.70 4.32
CA TRP A 377 -20.03 -31.80 5.66
C TRP A 377 -21.09 -32.15 6.71
N GLN A 378 -22.25 -31.55 6.64
CA GLN A 378 -23.41 -31.90 7.51
C GLN A 378 -23.83 -33.36 7.31
N ASP A 379 -23.96 -33.82 6.07
CA ASP A 379 -24.32 -35.20 5.73
C ASP A 379 -23.29 -36.19 6.33
N HIS A 380 -21.98 -35.88 6.20
CA HIS A 380 -20.93 -36.70 6.81
C HIS A 380 -20.96 -36.72 8.35
N HIS A 381 -21.41 -35.62 8.98
CA HIS A 381 -21.49 -35.54 10.45
C HIS A 381 -22.82 -36.12 10.96
N SER A 382 -23.92 -35.96 10.23
CA SER A 382 -25.23 -36.57 10.59
C SER A 382 -25.21 -38.11 10.47
N LEU A 383 -24.43 -38.65 9.54
CA LEU A 383 -24.18 -40.09 9.40
C LEU A 383 -23.29 -40.67 10.53
N ARG A 384 -22.62 -39.83 11.34
CA ARG A 384 -21.85 -40.27 12.52
C ARG A 384 -22.65 -40.31 13.82
N VAL A 385 -23.92 -39.89 13.83
CA VAL A 385 -24.79 -40.12 14.96
C VAL A 385 -25.18 -41.61 14.91
N PRO A 386 -24.82 -42.43 15.92
CA PRO A 386 -25.08 -43.88 15.87
C PRO A 386 -26.60 -44.10 15.74
N MET A 387 -26.93 -45.03 14.86
CA MET A 387 -28.27 -45.57 14.61
C MET A 387 -28.81 -46.19 15.92
N ALA A 388 -29.31 -45.37 16.86
CA ALA A 388 -29.96 -45.78 18.08
C ALA A 388 -31.50 -45.50 18.03
N ARG A 389 -32.02 -45.31 16.81
CA ARG A 389 -33.48 -45.08 16.64
C ARG A 389 -34.00 -45.64 15.32
N ALA A 390 -33.70 -46.90 15.06
CA ALA A 390 -34.33 -47.64 14.00
C ALA A 390 -34.97 -48.89 14.58
N MET A 391 -36.01 -48.72 15.43
CA MET A 391 -36.93 -49.80 15.76
C MET A 391 -38.33 -49.21 15.97
N SER A 392 -38.95 -48.82 14.87
CA SER A 392 -40.39 -48.83 14.70
C SER A 392 -40.66 -48.85 13.19
N ILE A 393 -40.66 -50.02 12.62
CA ILE A 393 -41.23 -50.29 11.31
C ILE A 393 -42.73 -50.33 11.47
N PRO A 394 -43.53 -49.44 10.92
CA PRO A 394 -44.94 -49.73 10.65
C PRO A 394 -44.97 -50.45 9.32
N THR A 395 -45.21 -51.78 9.43
CA THR A 395 -45.69 -52.60 8.32
C THR A 395 -46.99 -52.04 7.79
N SER A 396 -46.99 -51.43 6.64
CA SER A 396 -48.18 -51.24 5.82
C SER A 396 -47.85 -51.68 4.40
N PRO A 397 -48.47 -52.75 3.90
CA PRO A 397 -48.29 -53.17 2.51
C PRO A 397 -49.26 -52.40 1.62
N THR A 398 -48.82 -52.17 0.39
CA THR A 398 -49.59 -51.66 -0.75
C THR A 398 -49.30 -50.18 -1.13
N ARG A 399 -48.28 -50.05 -1.99
CA ARG A 399 -48.46 -49.28 -3.23
C ARG A 399 -47.37 -49.65 -4.23
N ILE A 400 -47.68 -50.61 -5.07
CA ILE A 400 -46.94 -50.91 -6.33
C ILE A 400 -47.32 -49.80 -7.29
N SER A 401 -46.38 -48.90 -7.56
CA SER A 401 -46.52 -47.91 -8.61
C SER A 401 -45.95 -48.48 -9.92
N PHE A 402 -46.82 -48.84 -10.84
CA PHE A 402 -46.43 -49.22 -12.21
C PHE A 402 -45.91 -48.00 -12.94
N HIS A 403 -44.61 -47.97 -13.24
CA HIS A 403 -44.04 -47.10 -14.26
C HIS A 403 -44.27 -47.76 -15.64
N SER A 404 -45.18 -47.18 -16.39
CA SER A 404 -45.43 -47.49 -17.78
C SER A 404 -44.20 -47.25 -18.65
N ILE A 405 -43.62 -48.31 -19.20
CA ILE A 405 -42.64 -48.28 -20.26
C ILE A 405 -43.37 -47.91 -21.55
N LYS A 406 -43.19 -46.74 -22.10
CA LYS A 406 -43.54 -46.41 -23.47
C LYS A 406 -42.48 -46.94 -24.40
N GLN A 407 -42.73 -48.08 -25.03
CA GLN A 407 -42.07 -48.53 -26.25
C GLN A 407 -42.45 -47.59 -27.40
N THR A 408 -41.44 -46.95 -27.98
CA THR A 408 -41.59 -46.32 -29.28
C THR A 408 -41.29 -47.37 -30.32
N ALA A 409 -42.31 -47.85 -31.02
CA ALA A 409 -42.18 -48.65 -32.23
C ALA A 409 -41.98 -47.71 -33.41
N ALA A 410 -41.08 -48.11 -34.29
CA ALA A 410 -40.74 -47.49 -35.56
C ALA A 410 -41.93 -47.57 -36.56
N VAL A 411 -42.03 -46.54 -37.38
CA VAL A 411 -42.07 -46.58 -38.87
C VAL A 411 -41.53 -45.24 -39.35
#